data_f4931fdd8ef2ef2e23419ea0dd860a4b
#
_entry.id   f4931fdd8ef2ef2e23419ea0dd860a4b
#
_cell.length_a   1.000
_cell.length_b   1.000
_cell.length_c   1.000
_cell.angle_alpha   90.00
_cell.angle_beta   90.00
_cell.angle_gamma   90.00
#
_symmetry.space_group_name_H-M   'P 1'
#
loop_
_entity.id
_entity.type
_entity.pdbx_description
1 polymer ?
#
loop_
_entity_poly.entity_id
_entity_poly.type
_entity_poly.pdbx_seq_one_letter_code
_entity_poly.pdbx_strand_id
1 'polypeptide(L)'
;MTTNLAGAVVAVVGASGGLGAPIARLLAERGARLVLAGRQHDRLRALAIEDAPTVALDLRDSDAGDMVVAAARDAFGRLDGVVNVAGVVAFGSLLDTDDVVIEELFLTNVLGPLWLMKRVVPALAETQGFFVNVSAVVAEAPMPGMAAYSASKAALTGADRSLVRELRRLHVRVCDARPPHTETGLADRPLAGVSPLLPQGLSPERVAARIVAAIEADETDVAADQF
;
A
#
# COMPACT_ATOMS: atom_id res chain seq x y z
N MET A 1 -18.49 -7.23 11.66
CA MET A 1 -17.47 -8.10 12.28
C MET A 1 -16.22 -7.24 12.39
N THR A 2 -15.35 -7.51 13.32
CA THR A 2 -14.09 -6.73 13.47
C THR A 2 -12.92 -7.67 13.22
N THR A 3 -11.93 -7.21 12.43
CA THR A 3 -10.72 -8.00 12.19
C THR A 3 -9.86 -8.06 13.45
N ASN A 4 -9.61 -9.27 13.95
CA ASN A 4 -8.64 -9.47 15.03
C ASN A 4 -7.24 -9.59 14.42
N LEU A 5 -6.35 -8.66 14.76
CA LEU A 5 -4.97 -8.66 14.30
C LEU A 5 -4.06 -9.59 15.11
N ALA A 6 -4.43 -9.96 16.33
CA ALA A 6 -3.62 -10.84 17.16
C ALA A 6 -3.47 -12.24 16.52
N GLY A 7 -2.23 -12.58 16.16
CA GLY A 7 -1.88 -13.83 15.46
C GLY A 7 -2.16 -13.83 13.96
N ALA A 8 -2.77 -12.78 13.40
CA ALA A 8 -2.98 -12.66 11.95
C ALA A 8 -1.64 -12.50 11.21
N VAL A 9 -1.49 -13.14 10.08
CA VAL A 9 -0.31 -13.03 9.21
C VAL A 9 -0.55 -11.94 8.18
N VAL A 10 0.19 -10.83 8.26
CA VAL A 10 0.00 -9.66 7.41
C VAL A 10 1.27 -9.32 6.65
N ALA A 11 1.19 -9.22 5.33
CA ALA A 11 2.29 -8.72 4.52
C ALA A 11 2.18 -7.20 4.33
N VAL A 12 3.29 -6.49 4.57
CA VAL A 12 3.39 -5.04 4.31
C VAL A 12 4.32 -4.83 3.12
N VAL A 13 3.76 -4.43 1.99
CA VAL A 13 4.51 -4.14 0.76
C VAL A 13 4.85 -2.66 0.72
N GLY A 14 6.15 -2.34 0.63
CA GLY A 14 6.67 -1.01 0.86
C GLY A 14 6.99 -0.75 2.34
N ALA A 15 7.23 -1.80 3.13
CA ALA A 15 7.41 -1.75 4.58
C ALA A 15 8.53 -0.81 5.04
N SER A 16 9.60 -0.65 4.28
CA SER A 16 10.71 0.25 4.63
C SER A 16 10.50 1.73 4.24
N GLY A 17 9.32 2.06 3.70
CA GLY A 17 8.92 3.43 3.36
C GLY A 17 8.50 4.26 4.58
N GLY A 18 8.38 5.58 4.39
CA GLY A 18 8.00 6.49 5.47
C GLY A 18 6.63 6.20 6.10
N LEU A 19 5.69 5.63 5.34
CA LEU A 19 4.40 5.18 5.88
C LEU A 19 4.40 3.68 6.21
N GLY A 20 5.14 2.87 5.45
CA GLY A 20 5.18 1.42 5.66
C GLY A 20 5.78 1.02 7.00
N ALA A 21 6.83 1.71 7.44
CA ALA A 21 7.48 1.42 8.72
C ALA A 21 6.57 1.63 9.93
N PRO A 22 5.88 2.78 10.09
CA PRO A 22 4.94 2.94 11.20
C PRO A 22 3.74 1.98 11.12
N ILE A 23 3.21 1.66 9.92
CA ILE A 23 2.16 0.64 9.78
C ILE A 23 2.66 -0.73 10.25
N ALA A 24 3.86 -1.17 9.80
CA ALA A 24 4.42 -2.45 10.18
C ALA A 24 4.62 -2.56 11.71
N ARG A 25 5.17 -1.52 12.34
CA ARG A 25 5.33 -1.49 13.80
C ARG A 25 4.00 -1.57 14.52
N LEU A 26 3.02 -0.77 14.12
CA LEU A 26 1.71 -0.76 14.76
C LEU A 26 0.96 -2.10 14.60
N LEU A 27 1.07 -2.76 13.44
CA LEU A 27 0.53 -4.11 13.24
C LEU A 27 1.20 -5.13 14.17
N ALA A 28 2.54 -5.05 14.31
CA ALA A 28 3.28 -5.91 15.26
C ALA A 28 2.86 -5.66 16.72
N GLU A 29 2.68 -4.41 17.12
CA GLU A 29 2.16 -4.03 18.44
C GLU A 29 0.74 -4.57 18.71
N ARG A 30 -0.06 -4.77 17.66
CA ARG A 30 -1.39 -5.42 17.73
C ARG A 30 -1.31 -6.95 17.71
N GLY A 31 -0.10 -7.51 17.73
CA GLY A 31 0.15 -8.95 17.77
C GLY A 31 0.07 -9.64 16.40
N ALA A 32 0.09 -8.91 15.30
CA ALA A 32 0.18 -9.50 13.97
C ALA A 32 1.58 -10.06 13.71
N ARG A 33 1.65 -11.18 12.99
CA ARG A 33 2.89 -11.76 12.45
C ARG A 33 3.12 -11.19 11.06
N LEU A 34 4.31 -10.64 10.81
CA LEU A 34 4.53 -9.82 9.62
C LEU A 34 5.42 -10.50 8.58
N VAL A 35 5.11 -10.24 7.30
CA VAL A 35 6.02 -10.37 6.17
C VAL A 35 6.35 -8.97 5.68
N LEU A 36 7.62 -8.58 5.70
CA LEU A 36 8.07 -7.25 5.30
C LEU A 36 8.61 -7.30 3.87
N ALA A 37 7.93 -6.63 2.94
CA ALA A 37 8.30 -6.65 1.53
C ALA A 37 8.68 -5.26 0.99
N GLY A 38 9.67 -5.24 0.08
CA GLY A 38 10.13 -4.01 -0.57
C GLY A 38 11.46 -4.18 -1.27
N ARG A 39 11.93 -3.16 -1.99
CA ARG A 39 13.09 -3.25 -2.88
C ARG A 39 14.45 -3.41 -2.18
N GLN A 40 14.60 -2.88 -0.98
CA GLN A 40 15.89 -2.78 -0.30
C GLN A 40 15.89 -3.66 0.96
N HIS A 41 16.48 -4.84 0.85
CA HIS A 41 16.52 -5.84 1.90
C HIS A 41 17.09 -5.32 3.23
N ASP A 42 18.21 -4.56 3.18
CA ASP A 42 18.83 -4.04 4.39
C ASP A 42 17.93 -3.05 5.13
N ARG A 43 17.16 -2.24 4.39
CA ARG A 43 16.19 -1.32 5.00
C ARG A 43 14.99 -2.05 5.63
N LEU A 44 14.61 -3.20 5.06
CA LEU A 44 13.58 -4.04 5.68
C LEU A 44 14.08 -4.65 6.98
N ARG A 45 15.30 -5.19 6.98
CA ARG A 45 15.95 -5.73 8.20
C ARG A 45 16.15 -4.67 9.29
N ALA A 46 16.46 -3.44 8.90
CA ALA A 46 16.62 -2.33 9.83
C ALA A 46 15.34 -1.92 10.58
N LEU A 47 14.16 -2.42 10.17
CA LEU A 47 12.93 -2.23 10.96
C LEU A 47 12.97 -2.99 12.28
N ALA A 48 13.80 -4.04 12.39
CA ALA A 48 14.04 -4.84 13.58
C ALA A 48 12.73 -5.38 14.22
N ILE A 49 11.78 -5.80 13.39
CA ILE A 49 10.56 -6.46 13.86
C ILE A 49 10.88 -7.94 14.03
N GLU A 50 10.68 -8.44 15.24
CA GLU A 50 10.99 -9.80 15.63
C GLU A 50 10.19 -10.82 14.79
N ASP A 51 10.84 -11.93 14.41
CA ASP A 51 10.26 -13.03 13.64
C ASP A 51 9.59 -12.65 12.30
N ALA A 52 9.87 -11.43 11.77
CA ALA A 52 9.32 -10.97 10.51
C ALA A 52 10.24 -11.31 9.32
N PRO A 53 9.92 -12.30 8.48
CA PRO A 53 10.66 -12.55 7.25
C PRO A 53 10.64 -11.31 6.34
N THR A 54 11.76 -11.08 5.66
CA THR A 54 11.92 -9.96 4.73
C THR A 54 12.03 -10.48 3.30
N VAL A 55 11.26 -9.88 2.39
CA VAL A 55 11.20 -10.22 0.96
C VAL A 55 11.69 -9.04 0.14
N ALA A 56 12.84 -9.20 -0.51
CA ALA A 56 13.30 -8.23 -1.50
C ALA A 56 12.54 -8.44 -2.81
N LEU A 57 11.66 -7.52 -3.15
CA LEU A 57 10.86 -7.55 -4.38
C LEU A 57 10.68 -6.17 -4.98
N ASP A 58 10.50 -6.11 -6.28
CA ASP A 58 9.98 -4.93 -6.97
C ASP A 58 8.51 -5.16 -7.29
N LEU A 59 7.65 -4.23 -6.92
CA LEU A 59 6.21 -4.33 -7.18
C LEU A 59 5.89 -4.29 -8.70
N ARG A 60 6.85 -3.82 -9.51
CA ARG A 60 6.74 -3.82 -10.98
C ARG A 60 6.92 -5.22 -11.61
N ASP A 61 7.39 -6.20 -10.84
CA ASP A 61 7.50 -7.58 -11.28
C ASP A 61 6.16 -8.28 -11.07
N SER A 62 5.64 -8.92 -12.13
CA SER A 62 4.31 -9.51 -12.11
C SER A 62 4.15 -10.70 -11.16
N ASP A 63 5.25 -11.26 -10.67
CA ASP A 63 5.34 -12.38 -9.71
C ASP A 63 5.60 -11.93 -8.26
N ALA A 64 5.70 -10.61 -8.01
CA ALA A 64 5.91 -10.07 -6.65
C ALA A 64 4.92 -10.63 -5.62
N GLY A 65 3.67 -10.86 -6.02
CA GLY A 65 2.65 -11.43 -5.15
C GLY A 65 2.90 -12.90 -4.80
N ASP A 66 3.45 -13.68 -5.73
CA ASP A 66 3.80 -15.08 -5.49
C ASP A 66 4.92 -15.19 -4.44
N MET A 67 5.91 -14.27 -4.49
CA MET A 67 6.97 -14.17 -3.49
C MET A 67 6.41 -13.84 -2.09
N VAL A 68 5.44 -12.93 -2.01
CA VAL A 68 4.76 -12.59 -0.74
C VAL A 68 4.02 -13.79 -0.17
N VAL A 69 3.24 -14.50 -1.00
CA VAL A 69 2.49 -15.69 -0.57
C VAL A 69 3.43 -16.80 -0.12
N ALA A 70 4.52 -17.05 -0.87
CA ALA A 70 5.50 -18.06 -0.52
C ALA A 70 6.13 -17.75 0.86
N ALA A 71 6.62 -16.53 1.07
CA ALA A 71 7.23 -16.14 2.34
C ALA A 71 6.26 -16.26 3.53
N ALA A 72 4.98 -15.89 3.34
CA ALA A 72 3.97 -16.01 4.38
C ALA A 72 3.66 -17.49 4.71
N ARG A 73 3.56 -18.33 3.69
CA ARG A 73 3.30 -19.77 3.87
C ARG A 73 4.48 -20.50 4.49
N ASP A 74 5.70 -20.19 4.05
CA ASP A 74 6.92 -20.83 4.57
C ASP A 74 7.14 -20.50 6.05
N ALA A 75 6.92 -19.23 6.44
CA ALA A 75 7.14 -18.81 7.82
C ALA A 75 5.96 -19.13 8.75
N PHE A 76 4.72 -19.06 8.24
CA PHE A 76 3.54 -18.99 9.11
C PHE A 76 2.39 -19.90 8.65
N GLY A 77 2.49 -20.56 7.50
CA GLY A 77 1.48 -21.48 6.97
C GLY A 77 0.25 -20.80 6.35
N ARG A 78 0.11 -19.47 6.42
CA ARG A 78 -1.07 -18.73 5.98
C ARG A 78 -0.77 -17.29 5.61
N LEU A 79 -1.73 -16.61 4.97
CA LEU A 79 -1.73 -15.17 4.75
C LEU A 79 -3.13 -14.62 5.03
N ASP A 80 -3.26 -13.71 5.99
CA ASP A 80 -4.55 -13.13 6.42
C ASP A 80 -4.76 -11.72 5.91
N GLY A 81 -3.70 -11.00 5.60
CA GLY A 81 -3.82 -9.62 5.11
C GLY A 81 -2.62 -9.17 4.28
N VAL A 82 -2.88 -8.20 3.42
CA VAL A 82 -1.84 -7.46 2.69
C VAL A 82 -2.11 -5.98 2.82
N VAL A 83 -1.08 -5.20 3.19
CA VAL A 83 -1.13 -3.73 3.17
C VAL A 83 -0.10 -3.24 2.16
N ASN A 84 -0.59 -2.74 1.03
CA ASN A 84 0.24 -2.18 -0.02
C ASN A 84 0.36 -0.67 0.17
N VAL A 85 1.55 -0.22 0.56
CA VAL A 85 1.91 1.20 0.71
C VAL A 85 3.02 1.61 -0.25
N ALA A 86 3.41 0.73 -1.17
CA ALA A 86 4.38 1.06 -2.19
C ALA A 86 3.78 2.03 -3.21
N GLY A 87 4.57 3.01 -3.60
CA GLY A 87 4.16 3.97 -4.61
C GLY A 87 5.25 4.98 -4.91
N VAL A 88 5.09 5.66 -6.02
CA VAL A 88 5.98 6.72 -6.50
C VAL A 88 5.17 7.95 -6.89
N VAL A 89 5.81 9.11 -6.93
CA VAL A 89 5.22 10.41 -7.28
C VAL A 89 6.06 11.09 -8.35
N ALA A 90 5.44 11.90 -9.18
CA ALA A 90 6.10 12.86 -10.06
C ALA A 90 5.34 14.18 -10.05
N PHE A 91 6.08 15.26 -10.24
CA PHE A 91 5.58 16.62 -10.31
C PHE A 91 5.96 17.26 -11.65
N GLY A 92 5.16 18.19 -12.11
CA GLY A 92 5.39 18.93 -13.34
C GLY A 92 4.16 19.02 -14.22
N SER A 93 4.23 19.90 -15.23
CA SER A 93 3.22 19.98 -16.30
C SER A 93 3.19 18.67 -17.09
N LEU A 94 2.01 18.21 -17.47
CA LEU A 94 1.89 17.03 -18.32
C LEU A 94 2.64 17.20 -19.67
N LEU A 95 2.69 18.43 -20.18
CA LEU A 95 3.37 18.74 -21.44
C LEU A 95 4.91 18.61 -21.36
N ASP A 96 5.46 18.72 -20.15
CA ASP A 96 6.90 18.65 -19.89
C ASP A 96 7.31 17.32 -19.20
N THR A 97 6.35 16.42 -18.98
CA THR A 97 6.60 15.12 -18.34
C THR A 97 6.98 14.10 -19.40
N ASP A 98 8.16 13.50 -19.28
CA ASP A 98 8.61 12.44 -20.17
C ASP A 98 7.66 11.22 -20.11
N ASP A 99 7.40 10.59 -21.25
CA ASP A 99 6.53 9.43 -21.37
C ASP A 99 6.94 8.29 -20.42
N VAL A 100 8.26 8.06 -20.26
CA VAL A 100 8.80 7.04 -19.35
C VAL A 100 8.40 7.30 -17.88
N VAL A 101 8.26 8.55 -17.48
CA VAL A 101 7.81 8.90 -16.11
C VAL A 101 6.33 8.55 -15.93
N ILE A 102 5.52 8.79 -16.96
CA ILE A 102 4.11 8.40 -16.96
C ILE A 102 3.99 6.87 -16.88
N GLU A 103 4.76 6.14 -17.68
CA GLU A 103 4.81 4.67 -17.67
C GLU A 103 5.20 4.14 -16.28
N GLU A 104 6.24 4.69 -15.66
CA GLU A 104 6.70 4.30 -14.33
C GLU A 104 5.65 4.57 -13.24
N LEU A 105 4.93 5.69 -13.32
CA LEU A 105 3.81 5.99 -12.43
C LEU A 105 2.73 4.92 -12.52
N PHE A 106 2.31 4.57 -13.74
CA PHE A 106 1.27 3.56 -13.94
C PHE A 106 1.77 2.15 -13.61
N LEU A 107 2.99 1.82 -13.98
CA LEU A 107 3.58 0.51 -13.67
C LEU A 107 3.65 0.28 -12.15
N THR A 108 4.13 1.27 -11.39
CA THR A 108 4.30 1.13 -9.94
C THR A 108 3.00 1.34 -9.17
N ASN A 109 2.19 2.36 -9.53
CA ASN A 109 1.01 2.73 -8.73
C ASN A 109 -0.27 1.99 -9.14
N VAL A 110 -0.30 1.35 -10.32
CA VAL A 110 -1.52 0.70 -10.84
C VAL A 110 -1.26 -0.77 -11.17
N LEU A 111 -0.38 -1.06 -12.14
CA LEU A 111 -0.18 -2.43 -12.63
C LEU A 111 0.41 -3.31 -11.54
N GLY A 112 1.42 -2.83 -10.84
CA GLY A 112 2.03 -3.56 -9.73
C GLY A 112 1.03 -3.97 -8.65
N PRO A 113 0.24 -3.05 -8.07
CA PRO A 113 -0.83 -3.38 -7.13
C PRO A 113 -1.86 -4.36 -7.68
N LEU A 114 -2.25 -4.24 -8.96
CA LEU A 114 -3.19 -5.17 -9.58
C LEU A 114 -2.59 -6.58 -9.75
N TRP A 115 -1.32 -6.68 -10.14
CA TRP A 115 -0.61 -7.95 -10.22
C TRP A 115 -0.43 -8.57 -8.84
N LEU A 116 -0.02 -7.77 -7.85
CA LEU A 116 0.08 -8.22 -6.46
C LEU A 116 -1.27 -8.81 -6.00
N MET A 117 -2.35 -8.05 -6.15
CA MET A 117 -3.68 -8.48 -5.72
C MET A 117 -4.11 -9.76 -6.42
N LYS A 118 -3.92 -9.85 -7.75
CA LYS A 118 -4.24 -11.06 -8.53
C LYS A 118 -3.55 -12.33 -7.97
N ARG A 119 -2.33 -12.20 -7.45
CA ARG A 119 -1.56 -13.34 -6.91
C ARG A 119 -1.91 -13.66 -5.47
N VAL A 120 -2.17 -12.65 -4.63
CA VAL A 120 -2.42 -12.88 -3.19
C VAL A 120 -3.87 -13.24 -2.87
N VAL A 121 -4.85 -12.81 -3.69
CA VAL A 121 -6.28 -13.06 -3.44
C VAL A 121 -6.63 -14.53 -3.23
N PRO A 122 -6.07 -15.51 -3.96
CA PRO A 122 -6.36 -16.93 -3.67
C PRO A 122 -5.98 -17.33 -2.24
N ALA A 123 -4.82 -16.88 -1.74
CA ALA A 123 -4.40 -17.16 -0.37
C ALA A 123 -5.25 -16.41 0.67
N LEU A 124 -5.63 -15.16 0.39
CA LEU A 124 -6.52 -14.37 1.26
C LEU A 124 -7.94 -14.98 1.31
N ALA A 125 -8.41 -15.61 0.25
CA ALA A 125 -9.71 -16.28 0.23
C ALA A 125 -9.75 -17.49 1.17
N GLU A 126 -8.65 -18.22 1.33
CA GLU A 126 -8.54 -19.34 2.27
C GLU A 126 -8.75 -18.91 3.74
N THR A 127 -8.42 -17.67 4.05
CA THR A 127 -8.47 -17.10 5.42
C THR A 127 -9.59 -16.09 5.61
N GLN A 128 -10.36 -15.78 4.57
CA GLN A 128 -11.34 -14.69 4.53
C GLN A 128 -10.69 -13.34 4.89
N GLY A 129 -9.51 -13.12 4.33
CA GLY A 129 -8.60 -12.07 4.68
C GLY A 129 -8.93 -10.71 4.06
N PHE A 130 -7.94 -9.81 4.11
CA PHE A 130 -8.11 -8.45 3.63
C PHE A 130 -6.93 -7.98 2.76
N PHE A 131 -7.21 -6.99 1.91
CA PHE A 131 -6.21 -6.25 1.14
C PHE A 131 -6.44 -4.75 1.30
N VAL A 132 -5.41 -4.00 1.69
CA VAL A 132 -5.44 -2.54 1.77
C VAL A 132 -4.52 -1.96 0.71
N ASN A 133 -5.04 -1.08 -0.14
CA ASN A 133 -4.24 -0.20 -0.97
C ASN A 133 -4.18 1.20 -0.36
N VAL A 134 -2.99 1.78 -0.35
CA VAL A 134 -2.83 3.20 -0.03
C VAL A 134 -2.73 3.98 -1.33
N SER A 135 -3.85 4.62 -1.67
CA SER A 135 -3.94 5.55 -2.78
C SER A 135 -3.45 6.96 -2.37
N ALA A 136 -4.22 8.00 -2.57
CA ALA A 136 -3.91 9.37 -2.12
C ALA A 136 -5.12 10.29 -2.29
N VAL A 137 -5.16 11.41 -1.57
CA VAL A 137 -6.16 12.48 -1.75
C VAL A 137 -6.26 12.98 -3.19
N VAL A 138 -5.18 12.97 -3.97
CA VAL A 138 -5.18 13.41 -5.38
C VAL A 138 -5.99 12.50 -6.30
N ALA A 139 -6.42 11.33 -5.84
CA ALA A 139 -7.40 10.50 -6.54
C ALA A 139 -8.81 11.10 -6.48
N GLU A 140 -9.10 11.91 -5.47
CA GLU A 140 -10.39 12.59 -5.25
C GLU A 140 -10.32 14.07 -5.64
N ALA A 141 -9.22 14.74 -5.31
CA ALA A 141 -8.98 16.15 -5.56
C ALA A 141 -7.66 16.35 -6.33
N PRO A 142 -7.66 16.12 -7.65
CA PRO A 142 -6.46 16.25 -8.47
C PRO A 142 -5.94 17.69 -8.45
N MET A 143 -4.59 17.82 -8.50
CA MET A 143 -3.92 19.12 -8.42
C MET A 143 -3.19 19.45 -9.73
N PRO A 144 -3.09 20.73 -10.11
CA PRO A 144 -2.21 21.18 -11.19
C PRO A 144 -0.76 20.72 -10.96
N GLY A 145 -0.06 20.34 -12.02
CA GLY A 145 1.31 19.82 -11.93
C GLY A 145 1.44 18.40 -11.39
N MET A 146 0.31 17.69 -11.23
CA MET A 146 0.27 16.30 -10.76
C MET A 146 -0.66 15.44 -11.62
N ALA A 147 -0.92 15.81 -12.88
CA ALA A 147 -1.93 15.15 -13.71
C ALA A 147 -1.69 13.64 -13.86
N ALA A 148 -0.49 13.22 -14.23
CA ALA A 148 -0.15 11.80 -14.41
C ALA A 148 -0.21 11.03 -13.08
N TYR A 149 0.31 11.62 -11.99
CA TYR A 149 0.23 11.02 -10.66
C TYR A 149 -1.21 10.89 -10.16
N SER A 150 -2.00 11.96 -10.27
CA SER A 150 -3.43 11.93 -9.90
C SER A 150 -4.19 10.88 -10.70
N ALA A 151 -3.95 10.78 -12.00
CA ALA A 151 -4.55 9.76 -12.86
C ALA A 151 -4.18 8.34 -12.40
N SER A 152 -2.90 8.08 -12.04
CA SER A 152 -2.47 6.78 -11.54
C SER A 152 -3.17 6.42 -10.22
N LYS A 153 -3.30 7.36 -9.29
CA LYS A 153 -3.97 7.12 -8.01
C LYS A 153 -5.50 6.99 -8.16
N ALA A 154 -6.11 7.75 -9.06
CA ALA A 154 -7.54 7.59 -9.39
C ALA A 154 -7.82 6.23 -10.04
N ALA A 155 -6.92 5.73 -10.90
CA ALA A 155 -7.04 4.41 -11.50
C ALA A 155 -7.01 3.30 -10.44
N LEU A 156 -6.10 3.38 -9.44
CA LEU A 156 -6.05 2.43 -8.32
C LEU A 156 -7.33 2.47 -7.50
N THR A 157 -7.80 3.65 -7.10
CA THR A 157 -9.09 3.83 -6.40
C THR A 157 -10.27 3.25 -7.19
N GLY A 158 -10.30 3.48 -8.52
CA GLY A 158 -11.33 2.90 -9.39
C GLY A 158 -11.31 1.38 -9.41
N ALA A 159 -10.12 0.78 -9.45
CA ALA A 159 -9.94 -0.66 -9.37
C ALA A 159 -10.42 -1.22 -8.02
N ASP A 160 -10.01 -0.60 -6.91
CA ASP A 160 -10.39 -1.04 -5.56
C ASP A 160 -11.91 -1.01 -5.34
N ARG A 161 -12.59 0.04 -5.80
CA ARG A 161 -14.07 0.15 -5.75
C ARG A 161 -14.77 -0.97 -6.53
N SER A 162 -14.20 -1.44 -7.62
CA SER A 162 -14.70 -2.59 -8.36
C SER A 162 -14.46 -3.88 -7.59
N LEU A 163 -13.24 -4.06 -7.08
CA LEU A 163 -12.78 -5.26 -6.39
C LEU A 163 -13.48 -5.49 -5.04
N VAL A 164 -13.87 -4.43 -4.32
CA VAL A 164 -14.75 -4.53 -3.13
C VAL A 164 -16.01 -5.35 -3.43
N ARG A 165 -16.60 -5.19 -4.61
CA ARG A 165 -17.82 -5.91 -5.01
C ARG A 165 -17.50 -7.30 -5.56
N GLU A 166 -16.47 -7.39 -6.40
CA GLU A 166 -16.07 -8.62 -7.10
C GLU A 166 -15.59 -9.69 -6.11
N LEU A 167 -14.77 -9.31 -5.11
CA LEU A 167 -14.17 -10.24 -4.17
C LEU A 167 -15.07 -10.59 -2.97
N ARG A 168 -16.25 -9.94 -2.85
CA ARG A 168 -17.22 -10.25 -1.79
C ARG A 168 -17.59 -11.73 -1.74
N ARG A 169 -17.75 -12.38 -2.90
CA ARG A 169 -18.08 -13.81 -2.99
C ARG A 169 -16.96 -14.73 -2.49
N LEU A 170 -15.72 -14.22 -2.43
CA LEU A 170 -14.55 -14.91 -1.90
C LEU A 170 -14.30 -14.55 -0.44
N HIS A 171 -15.15 -13.73 0.16
CA HIS A 171 -14.99 -13.19 1.51
C HIS A 171 -13.68 -12.45 1.72
N VAL A 172 -13.07 -11.92 0.65
CA VAL A 172 -11.87 -11.07 0.72
C VAL A 172 -12.31 -9.62 0.75
N ARG A 173 -11.92 -8.92 1.80
CA ARG A 173 -12.18 -7.48 1.96
C ARG A 173 -11.09 -6.65 1.29
N VAL A 174 -11.49 -5.65 0.54
CA VAL A 174 -10.59 -4.64 -0.05
C VAL A 174 -10.88 -3.31 0.63
N CYS A 175 -9.83 -2.57 0.98
CA CYS A 175 -9.91 -1.23 1.53
C CYS A 175 -9.05 -0.28 0.69
N ASP A 176 -9.64 0.80 0.18
CA ASP A 176 -8.94 1.92 -0.45
C ASP A 176 -8.75 3.03 0.58
N ALA A 177 -7.51 3.31 0.96
CA ALA A 177 -7.14 4.38 1.87
C ALA A 177 -6.51 5.53 1.10
N ARG A 178 -7.10 6.73 1.19
CA ARG A 178 -6.69 7.94 0.44
C ARG A 178 -6.17 9.04 1.38
N PRO A 179 -5.01 8.83 2.03
CA PRO A 179 -4.52 9.83 2.96
C PRO A 179 -4.25 11.18 2.28
N PRO A 180 -4.40 12.29 3.00
CA PRO A 180 -3.93 13.60 2.57
C PRO A 180 -2.40 13.62 2.55
N HIS A 181 -1.81 14.80 2.24
CA HIS A 181 -0.36 14.96 2.31
C HIS A 181 0.17 14.49 3.67
N THR A 182 1.18 13.61 3.60
CA THR A 182 1.77 12.94 4.77
C THR A 182 3.29 13.05 4.69
N GLU A 183 3.94 13.41 5.78
CA GLU A 183 5.38 13.71 5.88
C GLU A 183 6.24 12.42 5.83
N THR A 184 6.13 11.68 4.73
CA THR A 184 6.82 10.39 4.52
C THR A 184 8.17 10.54 3.80
N GLY A 185 8.51 11.74 3.35
CA GLY A 185 9.64 12.00 2.46
C GLY A 185 9.42 11.46 1.03
N LEU A 186 8.19 11.10 0.66
CA LEU A 186 7.87 10.68 -0.72
C LEU A 186 8.02 11.85 -1.70
N ALA A 187 7.55 13.03 -1.31
CA ALA A 187 7.64 14.25 -2.11
C ALA A 187 9.07 14.74 -2.33
N ASP A 188 10.02 14.34 -1.48
CA ASP A 188 11.45 14.69 -1.59
C ASP A 188 12.20 13.78 -2.58
N ARG A 189 11.56 12.72 -3.06
CA ARG A 189 12.15 11.70 -3.93
C ARG A 189 11.26 11.40 -5.13
N PRO A 190 10.81 12.44 -5.86
CA PRO A 190 9.96 12.23 -7.03
C PRO A 190 10.72 11.53 -8.16
N LEU A 191 10.00 10.87 -9.05
CA LEU A 191 10.55 10.33 -10.29
C LEU A 191 11.01 11.47 -11.22
N ALA A 192 10.28 12.58 -11.22
CA ALA A 192 10.58 13.77 -12.01
C ALA A 192 9.96 15.01 -11.36
N GLY A 193 10.50 16.17 -11.71
CA GLY A 193 10.03 17.46 -11.25
C GLY A 193 10.41 17.77 -9.80
N VAL A 194 9.82 18.83 -9.28
CA VAL A 194 10.04 19.32 -7.92
C VAL A 194 8.67 19.45 -7.24
N SER A 195 8.59 19.00 -6.00
CA SER A 195 7.37 19.16 -5.20
C SER A 195 6.97 20.62 -5.13
N PRO A 196 5.70 20.98 -5.38
CA PRO A 196 5.21 22.30 -5.06
C PRO A 196 5.32 22.55 -3.55
N LEU A 197 5.24 23.81 -3.15
CA LEU A 197 5.13 24.15 -1.73
C LEU A 197 3.80 23.58 -1.19
N LEU A 198 3.88 22.48 -0.48
CA LEU A 198 2.73 21.86 0.16
C LEU A 198 2.57 22.42 1.58
N PRO A 199 1.34 22.56 2.08
CA PRO A 199 1.14 22.81 3.51
C PRO A 199 1.69 21.64 4.34
N GLN A 200 1.97 21.88 5.62
CA GLN A 200 2.41 20.83 6.53
C GLN A 200 1.41 19.66 6.51
N GLY A 201 1.94 18.48 6.22
CA GLY A 201 1.17 17.26 6.14
C GLY A 201 0.90 16.61 7.49
N LEU A 202 0.18 15.51 7.47
CA LEU A 202 -0.01 14.68 8.65
C LEU A 202 1.26 13.90 8.96
N SER A 203 1.46 13.54 10.23
CA SER A 203 2.54 12.63 10.61
C SER A 203 2.25 11.21 10.08
N PRO A 204 3.29 10.47 9.66
CA PRO A 204 3.14 9.07 9.23
C PRO A 204 2.48 8.18 10.28
N GLU A 205 2.75 8.43 11.56
CA GLU A 205 2.19 7.68 12.69
C GLU A 205 0.67 7.87 12.79
N ARG A 206 0.19 9.11 12.62
CA ARG A 206 -1.25 9.40 12.61
C ARG A 206 -1.95 8.67 11.47
N VAL A 207 -1.39 8.73 10.27
CA VAL A 207 -1.94 8.06 9.08
C VAL A 207 -1.90 6.54 9.25
N ALA A 208 -0.80 5.99 9.78
CA ALA A 208 -0.68 4.57 10.09
C ALA A 208 -1.75 4.10 11.09
N ALA A 209 -1.94 4.87 12.17
CA ALA A 209 -2.96 4.57 13.19
C ALA A 209 -4.37 4.52 12.58
N ARG A 210 -4.70 5.46 11.69
CA ARG A 210 -6.01 5.48 11.01
C ARG A 210 -6.21 4.28 10.06
N ILE A 211 -5.16 3.91 9.31
CA ILE A 211 -5.21 2.74 8.41
C ILE A 211 -5.39 1.45 9.22
N VAL A 212 -4.64 1.27 10.30
CA VAL A 212 -4.77 0.08 11.15
C VAL A 212 -6.15 0.03 11.81
N ALA A 213 -6.67 1.16 12.29
CA ALA A 213 -8.04 1.23 12.81
C ALA A 213 -9.09 0.86 11.76
N ALA A 214 -8.89 1.25 10.50
CA ALA A 214 -9.78 0.86 9.39
C ALA A 214 -9.76 -0.65 9.14
N ILE A 215 -8.58 -1.29 9.25
CA ILE A 215 -8.45 -2.75 9.15
C ILE A 215 -9.25 -3.41 10.27
N GLU A 216 -9.08 -2.97 11.52
CA GLU A 216 -9.77 -3.51 12.71
C GLU A 216 -11.30 -3.30 12.61
N ALA A 217 -11.75 -2.19 12.04
CA ALA A 217 -13.17 -1.84 11.88
C ALA A 217 -13.83 -2.43 10.61
N ASP A 218 -13.10 -3.20 9.82
CA ASP A 218 -13.57 -3.79 8.56
C ASP A 218 -14.01 -2.75 7.50
N GLU A 219 -13.42 -1.55 7.53
CA GLU A 219 -13.73 -0.50 6.56
C GLU A 219 -13.22 -0.89 5.16
N THR A 220 -13.95 -0.45 4.14
CA THR A 220 -13.59 -0.70 2.73
C THR A 220 -13.21 0.57 1.98
N ASP A 221 -13.43 1.73 2.58
CA ASP A 221 -13.18 3.04 1.99
C ASP A 221 -12.81 4.03 3.10
N VAL A 222 -11.63 4.65 2.99
CA VAL A 222 -11.16 5.66 3.92
C VAL A 222 -10.78 6.92 3.12
N ALA A 223 -11.73 7.84 3.06
CA ALA A 223 -11.57 9.10 2.33
C ALA A 223 -10.58 10.05 3.04
N ALA A 224 -10.06 11.04 2.31
CA ALA A 224 -9.03 11.94 2.82
C ALA A 224 -9.45 12.77 4.04
N ASP A 225 -10.72 13.08 4.17
CA ASP A 225 -11.29 13.84 5.30
C ASP A 225 -11.48 12.99 6.57
N GLN A 226 -11.24 11.71 6.50
CA GLN A 226 -11.35 10.76 7.62
C GLN A 226 -10.02 10.49 8.35
N PHE A 227 -8.92 11.17 7.95
CA PHE A 227 -7.60 11.01 8.56
C PHE A 227 -7.26 12.00 9.68
#